data_826762f12dc18c33005dfa0ab766f988
#
_entry.id   826762f12dc18c33005dfa0ab766f988
#
_cell.length_a   1.000
_cell.length_b   1.000
_cell.length_c   1.000
_cell.angle_alpha   90.00
_cell.angle_beta   90.00
_cell.angle_gamma   90.00
#
_symmetry.space_group_name_H-M   'P 1'
#
loop_
_entity.id
_entity.type
_entity.pdbx_description
1 polymer ?
#
loop_
_entity_poly.entity_id
_entity_poly.type
_entity_poly.pdbx_seq_one_letter_code
_entity_poly.pdbx_strand_id
1 'polypeptide(L)'
;MITYISIFITAIFVNNIVLAQFLGICPFLGVSKKVNTALGMGAAVTFVMTIATIVTYLLQKYLLDVTGLQFMQTIVFILVIAALVQMVEIILKKVSPSLYQALGVFLPLITTNCTILGVAILVIQKNFNLIESVVFAVSTALGFALALTLFAGIREQLSLTKVPKSMQGIPIALIAAGLLAMAFMGFSGLV
;
A
#
# COMPACT_ATOMS: atom_id res chain seq x y z
N MET A 1 -10.36 22.74 4.61
CA MET A 1 -9.79 21.99 5.75
C MET A 1 -10.61 20.76 6.11
N ILE A 2 -11.90 20.88 6.29
CA ILE A 2 -12.80 19.75 6.63
C ILE A 2 -12.70 18.62 5.59
N THR A 3 -12.65 18.95 4.30
CA THR A 3 -12.53 17.98 3.20
C THR A 3 -11.27 17.11 3.30
N TYR A 4 -10.11 17.71 3.63
CA TYR A 4 -8.86 16.96 3.76
C TYR A 4 -8.84 16.02 4.97
N ILE A 5 -9.43 16.46 6.09
CA ILE A 5 -9.59 15.64 7.30
C ILE A 5 -10.52 14.47 7.02
N SER A 6 -11.62 14.71 6.30
CA SER A 6 -12.55 13.66 5.89
C SER A 6 -11.86 12.62 4.97
N ILE A 7 -11.11 13.07 3.96
CA ILE A 7 -10.32 12.18 3.10
C ILE A 7 -9.33 11.35 3.91
N PHE A 8 -8.65 11.98 4.88
CA PHE A 8 -7.67 11.32 5.74
C PHE A 8 -8.31 10.21 6.58
N ILE A 9 -9.38 10.51 7.29
CA ILE A 9 -10.08 9.53 8.17
C ILE A 9 -10.69 8.41 7.33
N THR A 10 -11.37 8.77 6.23
CA THR A 10 -12.01 7.79 5.33
C THR A 10 -10.98 6.84 4.72
N ALA A 11 -9.83 7.33 4.28
CA ALA A 11 -8.79 6.49 3.66
C ALA A 11 -8.09 5.55 4.65
N ILE A 12 -7.96 5.94 5.92
CA ILE A 12 -7.28 5.11 6.93
C ILE A 12 -8.22 4.05 7.50
N PHE A 13 -9.42 4.45 7.94
CA PHE A 13 -10.32 3.59 8.72
C PHE A 13 -11.45 2.99 7.91
N VAL A 14 -12.15 3.78 7.10
CA VAL A 14 -13.38 3.33 6.41
C VAL A 14 -13.05 2.58 5.13
N ASN A 15 -12.27 3.19 4.25
CA ASN A 15 -11.85 2.61 2.98
C ASN A 15 -10.37 2.23 3.00
N ASN A 16 -9.96 1.44 4.01
CA ASN A 16 -8.60 0.93 4.05
C ASN A 16 -8.34 0.07 2.80
N ILE A 17 -7.33 0.45 2.01
CA ILE A 17 -7.10 -0.14 0.69
C ILE A 17 -6.80 -1.64 0.75
N VAL A 18 -6.22 -2.13 1.83
CA VAL A 18 -5.93 -3.56 2.02
C VAL A 18 -7.18 -4.32 2.46
N LEU A 19 -7.88 -3.82 3.47
CA LEU A 19 -8.95 -4.54 4.15
C LEU A 19 -10.31 -4.40 3.46
N ALA A 20 -10.56 -3.25 2.78
CA ALA A 20 -11.81 -3.02 2.07
C ALA A 20 -11.71 -3.32 0.57
N GLN A 21 -10.57 -3.03 -0.07
CA GLN A 21 -10.39 -3.21 -1.51
C GLN A 21 -9.51 -4.41 -1.88
N PHE A 22 -8.93 -5.10 -0.89
CA PHE A 22 -8.04 -6.25 -1.05
C PHE A 22 -6.82 -5.98 -1.96
N LEU A 23 -6.37 -4.73 -2.04
CA LEU A 23 -5.17 -4.33 -2.78
C LEU A 23 -3.93 -4.42 -1.87
N GLY A 24 -2.83 -4.92 -2.42
CA GLY A 24 -1.58 -5.08 -1.66
C GLY A 24 -1.53 -6.31 -0.75
N ILE A 25 -2.26 -7.37 -1.07
CA ILE A 25 -2.25 -8.62 -0.30
C ILE A 25 -0.87 -9.30 -0.36
N CYS A 26 -0.14 -9.18 -1.47
CA CYS A 26 1.17 -9.80 -1.63
C CYS A 26 2.16 -9.35 -0.56
N PRO A 27 2.44 -8.05 -0.36
CA PRO A 27 3.28 -7.60 0.74
C PRO A 27 2.60 -7.81 2.11
N PHE A 28 1.28 -7.71 2.20
CA PHE A 28 0.53 -7.93 3.43
C PHE A 28 0.73 -9.34 4.00
N LEU A 29 0.67 -10.37 3.19
CA LEU A 29 0.93 -11.75 3.62
C LEU A 29 2.41 -12.10 3.68
N GLY A 30 3.23 -11.54 2.78
CA GLY A 30 4.65 -11.87 2.66
C GLY A 30 5.52 -11.31 3.77
N VAL A 31 5.29 -10.05 4.15
CA VAL A 31 6.18 -9.27 5.04
C VAL A 31 5.70 -9.22 6.49
N SER A 32 4.49 -9.65 6.78
CA SER A 32 3.85 -9.55 8.10
C SER A 32 4.28 -10.61 9.12
N LYS A 33 5.45 -11.24 8.97
CA LYS A 33 5.96 -12.22 9.94
C LYS A 33 6.55 -11.59 11.21
N LYS A 34 7.08 -10.37 11.10
CA LYS A 34 7.69 -9.59 12.19
C LYS A 34 7.25 -8.15 12.13
N VAL A 35 6.89 -7.56 13.27
CA VAL A 35 6.42 -6.16 13.36
C VAL A 35 7.47 -5.16 12.85
N ASN A 36 8.75 -5.37 13.19
CA ASN A 36 9.82 -4.47 12.74
C ASN A 36 9.97 -4.43 11.21
N THR A 37 9.83 -5.59 10.55
CA THR A 37 9.88 -5.67 9.08
C THR A 37 8.64 -5.03 8.45
N ALA A 38 7.48 -5.20 9.08
CA ALA A 38 6.22 -4.59 8.66
C ALA A 38 6.28 -3.05 8.72
N LEU A 39 6.84 -2.49 9.80
CA LEU A 39 7.04 -1.04 9.94
C LEU A 39 7.99 -0.49 8.87
N GLY A 40 9.12 -1.16 8.63
CA GLY A 40 10.05 -0.76 7.58
C GLY A 40 9.42 -0.78 6.19
N MET A 41 8.62 -1.82 5.90
CA MET A 41 7.88 -1.93 4.65
C MET A 41 6.80 -0.85 4.53
N GLY A 42 6.07 -0.55 5.60
CA GLY A 42 5.07 0.51 5.63
C GLY A 42 5.66 1.87 5.31
N ALA A 43 6.82 2.20 5.91
CA ALA A 43 7.53 3.44 5.63
C ALA A 43 8.01 3.52 4.17
N ALA A 44 8.60 2.44 3.65
CA ALA A 44 9.05 2.37 2.26
C ALA A 44 7.89 2.53 1.27
N VAL A 45 6.77 1.86 1.49
CA VAL A 45 5.57 1.98 0.65
C VAL A 45 5.00 3.40 0.71
N THR A 46 4.99 4.04 1.89
CA THR A 46 4.52 5.43 2.03
C THR A 46 5.34 6.38 1.18
N PHE A 47 6.66 6.26 1.23
CA PHE A 47 7.57 7.08 0.46
C PHE A 47 7.39 6.87 -1.06
N VAL A 48 7.40 5.61 -1.50
CA VAL A 48 7.24 5.26 -2.92
C VAL A 48 5.87 5.66 -3.44
N MET A 49 4.80 5.41 -2.68
CA MET A 49 3.43 5.74 -3.09
C MET A 49 3.26 7.25 -3.29
N THR A 50 3.81 8.06 -2.40
CA THR A 50 3.73 9.52 -2.52
C THR A 50 4.42 10.03 -3.80
N ILE A 51 5.65 9.57 -4.06
CA ILE A 51 6.38 9.95 -5.27
C ILE A 51 5.66 9.44 -6.52
N ALA A 52 5.25 8.17 -6.52
CA ALA A 52 4.56 7.56 -7.65
C ALA A 52 3.27 8.31 -8.00
N THR A 53 2.48 8.72 -7.00
CA THR A 53 1.24 9.48 -7.23
C THR A 53 1.51 10.84 -7.84
N ILE A 54 2.53 11.55 -7.39
CA ILE A 54 2.90 12.86 -7.97
C ILE A 54 3.30 12.68 -9.44
N VAL A 55 4.20 11.72 -9.72
CA VAL A 55 4.71 11.51 -11.09
C VAL A 55 3.60 11.02 -12.03
N THR A 56 2.78 10.06 -11.60
CA THR A 56 1.68 9.55 -12.42
C THR A 56 0.60 10.60 -12.67
N TYR A 57 0.32 11.47 -11.69
CA TYR A 57 -0.61 12.58 -11.87
C TYR A 57 -0.11 13.59 -12.91
N LEU A 58 1.16 13.98 -12.83
CA LEU A 58 1.77 14.88 -13.82
C LEU A 58 1.78 14.23 -15.21
N LEU A 59 2.13 12.97 -15.29
CA LEU A 59 2.17 12.22 -16.54
C LEU A 59 0.77 12.13 -17.18
N GLN A 60 -0.26 11.86 -16.37
CA GLN A 60 -1.64 11.84 -16.84
C GLN A 60 -2.01 13.19 -17.47
N LYS A 61 -1.78 14.28 -16.72
CA LYS A 61 -2.22 15.61 -17.12
C LYS A 61 -1.47 16.17 -18.34
N TYR A 62 -0.16 15.93 -18.41
CA TYR A 62 0.68 16.51 -19.47
C TYR A 62 0.87 15.60 -20.69
N LEU A 63 0.79 14.29 -20.52
CA LEU A 63 1.03 13.34 -21.62
C LEU A 63 -0.26 12.68 -22.10
N LEU A 64 -0.99 12.00 -21.22
CA LEU A 64 -2.14 11.19 -21.61
C LEU A 64 -3.35 12.02 -22.04
N ASP A 65 -3.66 13.11 -21.33
CA ASP A 65 -4.80 13.97 -21.67
C ASP A 65 -4.56 14.73 -22.96
N VAL A 66 -3.31 15.11 -23.26
CA VAL A 66 -2.95 15.81 -24.49
C VAL A 66 -2.94 14.87 -25.70
N THR A 67 -2.50 13.62 -25.53
CA THR A 67 -2.40 12.64 -26.63
C THR A 67 -3.69 11.84 -26.85
N GLY A 68 -4.68 11.94 -25.96
CA GLY A 68 -5.94 11.19 -26.04
C GLY A 68 -5.80 9.68 -25.86
N LEU A 69 -4.64 9.19 -25.39
CA LEU A 69 -4.31 7.78 -25.20
C LEU A 69 -4.73 7.24 -23.82
N GLN A 70 -5.93 7.58 -23.35
CA GLN A 70 -6.45 7.11 -22.06
C GLN A 70 -6.54 5.59 -21.98
N PHE A 71 -6.68 4.90 -23.09
CA PHE A 71 -6.67 3.43 -23.17
C PHE A 71 -5.36 2.82 -22.68
N MET A 72 -4.21 3.48 -22.86
CA MET A 72 -2.90 2.98 -22.44
C MET A 72 -2.48 3.41 -21.01
N GLN A 73 -3.34 4.08 -20.28
CA GLN A 73 -3.09 4.63 -18.96
C GLN A 73 -2.46 3.61 -17.99
N THR A 74 -3.06 2.42 -17.88
CA THR A 74 -2.60 1.38 -16.95
C THR A 74 -1.19 0.88 -17.29
N ILE A 75 -0.90 0.68 -18.58
CA ILE A 75 0.41 0.20 -19.05
C ILE A 75 1.50 1.21 -18.76
N VAL A 76 1.22 2.49 -19.06
CA VAL A 76 2.15 3.60 -18.81
C VAL A 76 2.42 3.75 -17.31
N PHE A 77 1.39 3.64 -16.48
CA PHE A 77 1.53 3.73 -15.03
C PHE A 77 2.37 2.60 -14.45
N ILE A 78 2.14 1.35 -14.88
CA ILE A 78 2.94 0.21 -14.44
C ILE A 78 4.41 0.42 -14.80
N LEU A 79 4.70 0.86 -16.03
CA LEU A 79 6.06 1.08 -16.50
C LEU A 79 6.76 2.17 -15.69
N VAL A 80 6.09 3.29 -15.48
CA VAL A 80 6.64 4.43 -14.73
C VAL A 80 6.86 4.08 -13.26
N ILE A 81 5.90 3.41 -12.61
CA ILE A 81 6.03 2.96 -11.23
C ILE A 81 7.19 1.98 -11.10
N ALA A 82 7.34 1.02 -12.02
CA ALA A 82 8.45 0.08 -12.01
C ALA A 82 9.81 0.80 -12.13
N ALA A 83 9.93 1.76 -13.04
CA ALA A 83 11.16 2.55 -13.21
C ALA A 83 11.49 3.37 -11.95
N LEU A 84 10.50 4.01 -11.33
CA LEU A 84 10.67 4.79 -10.10
C LEU A 84 11.11 3.90 -8.94
N VAL A 85 10.49 2.73 -8.76
CA VAL A 85 10.83 1.83 -7.66
C VAL A 85 12.25 1.27 -7.83
N GLN A 86 12.68 0.94 -9.05
CA GLN A 86 14.05 0.53 -9.31
C GLN A 86 15.06 1.64 -8.99
N MET A 87 14.73 2.88 -9.32
CA MET A 87 15.57 4.03 -8.95
C MET A 87 15.69 4.17 -7.43
N VAL A 88 14.57 4.06 -6.70
CA VAL A 88 14.54 4.09 -5.23
C VAL A 88 15.33 2.92 -4.63
N GLU A 89 15.26 1.73 -5.23
CA GLU A 89 16.04 0.56 -4.81
C GLU A 89 17.54 0.82 -4.88
N ILE A 90 18.02 1.39 -5.99
CA ILE A 90 19.45 1.74 -6.16
C ILE A 90 19.89 2.77 -5.11
N ILE A 91 19.03 3.74 -4.82
CA ILE A 91 19.30 4.77 -3.80
C ILE A 91 19.36 4.14 -2.41
N LEU A 92 18.38 3.30 -2.04
CA LEU A 92 18.36 2.60 -0.75
C LEU A 92 19.57 1.70 -0.54
N LYS A 93 20.03 1.02 -1.57
CA LYS A 93 21.23 0.19 -1.53
C LYS A 93 22.49 0.99 -1.18
N LYS A 94 22.55 2.25 -1.61
CA LYS A 94 23.71 3.14 -1.32
C LYS A 94 23.60 3.86 0.02
N VAL A 95 22.40 4.29 0.41
CA VAL A 95 22.17 5.15 1.58
C VAL A 95 22.03 4.32 2.86
N SER A 96 21.38 3.19 2.80
CA SER A 96 21.08 2.37 3.98
C SER A 96 21.19 0.87 3.69
N PRO A 97 22.43 0.31 3.67
CA PRO A 97 22.63 -1.10 3.36
C PRO A 97 22.01 -2.05 4.39
N SER A 98 21.87 -1.64 5.66
CA SER A 98 21.21 -2.45 6.69
C SER A 98 19.71 -2.59 6.43
N LEU A 99 19.04 -1.50 6.03
CA LEU A 99 17.62 -1.52 5.65
C LEU A 99 17.41 -2.29 4.33
N TYR A 100 18.36 -2.16 3.40
CA TYR A 100 18.35 -2.94 2.16
C TYR A 100 18.46 -4.44 2.43
N GLN A 101 19.32 -4.88 3.34
CA GLN A 101 19.42 -6.30 3.71
C GLN A 101 18.15 -6.83 4.40
N ALA A 102 17.51 -6.01 5.22
CA ALA A 102 16.24 -6.37 5.87
C ALA A 102 15.07 -6.46 4.89
N LEU A 103 15.03 -5.57 3.89
CA LEU A 103 13.98 -5.48 2.88
C LEU A 103 14.33 -6.16 1.55
N GLY A 104 15.59 -6.57 1.33
CA GLY A 104 16.13 -6.94 0.03
C GLY A 104 15.36 -8.03 -0.73
N VAL A 105 14.83 -9.04 -0.01
CA VAL A 105 13.99 -10.09 -0.60
C VAL A 105 12.57 -9.56 -0.91
N PHE A 106 12.13 -8.47 -0.26
CA PHE A 106 10.79 -7.92 -0.37
C PHE A 106 10.69 -6.71 -1.31
N LEU A 107 11.80 -6.21 -1.82
CA LEU A 107 11.83 -5.10 -2.78
C LEU A 107 11.03 -5.39 -4.06
N PRO A 108 11.09 -6.58 -4.67
CA PRO A 108 10.20 -6.92 -5.79
C PRO A 108 8.72 -6.82 -5.43
N LEU A 109 8.35 -7.04 -4.17
CA LEU A 109 6.97 -6.88 -3.71
C LEU A 109 6.52 -5.42 -3.62
N ILE A 110 7.45 -4.46 -3.53
CA ILE A 110 7.15 -3.03 -3.63
C ILE A 110 6.92 -2.64 -5.08
N THR A 111 7.77 -3.14 -5.98
CA THR A 111 7.70 -2.85 -7.43
C THR A 111 6.38 -3.31 -8.04
N THR A 112 5.93 -4.51 -7.68
CA THR A 112 4.68 -5.11 -8.18
C THR A 112 3.49 -4.87 -7.24
N ASN A 113 3.58 -3.87 -6.36
CA ASN A 113 2.53 -3.61 -5.38
C ASN A 113 1.30 -2.99 -6.04
N CYS A 114 0.22 -3.78 -6.08
CA CYS A 114 -1.05 -3.36 -6.65
C CYS A 114 -1.71 -2.20 -5.89
N THR A 115 -1.32 -1.93 -4.64
CA THR A 115 -1.80 -0.76 -3.89
C THR A 115 -1.33 0.54 -4.52
N ILE A 116 -0.05 0.62 -4.93
CA ILE A 116 0.52 1.83 -5.54
C ILE A 116 -0.18 2.14 -6.86
N LEU A 117 -0.36 1.12 -7.70
CA LEU A 117 -1.09 1.25 -8.96
C LEU A 117 -2.57 1.61 -8.72
N GLY A 118 -3.21 0.95 -7.74
CA GLY A 118 -4.60 1.21 -7.39
C GLY A 118 -4.83 2.65 -6.95
N VAL A 119 -3.97 3.20 -6.10
CA VAL A 119 -4.03 4.61 -5.67
C VAL A 119 -3.85 5.56 -6.85
N ALA A 120 -2.89 5.31 -7.75
CA ALA A 120 -2.66 6.13 -8.93
C ALA A 120 -3.90 6.18 -9.84
N ILE A 121 -4.59 5.05 -10.03
CA ILE A 121 -5.83 4.97 -10.82
C ILE A 121 -6.98 5.67 -10.10
N LEU A 122 -7.17 5.42 -8.79
CA LEU A 122 -8.25 6.01 -7.99
C LEU A 122 -8.18 7.55 -7.93
N VAL A 123 -6.98 8.11 -7.85
CA VAL A 123 -6.76 9.56 -7.87
C VAL A 123 -7.32 10.18 -9.13
N ILE A 124 -7.11 9.55 -10.28
CA ILE A 124 -7.59 10.04 -11.57
C ILE A 124 -9.10 9.83 -11.71
N GLN A 125 -9.62 8.67 -11.33
CA GLN A 125 -11.05 8.38 -11.37
C GLN A 125 -11.89 9.35 -10.52
N LYS A 126 -11.33 9.78 -9.37
CA LYS A 126 -11.97 10.75 -8.48
C LYS A 126 -11.74 12.21 -8.88
N ASN A 127 -10.98 12.46 -9.95
CA ASN A 127 -10.65 13.80 -10.44
C ASN A 127 -10.08 14.72 -9.35
N PHE A 128 -9.22 14.18 -8.49
CA PHE A 128 -8.60 14.95 -7.41
C PHE A 128 -7.59 15.97 -7.96
N ASN A 129 -7.49 17.12 -7.29
CA ASN A 129 -6.42 18.07 -7.52
C ASN A 129 -5.08 17.48 -7.03
N LEU A 130 -3.94 18.04 -7.47
CA LEU A 130 -2.62 17.56 -7.10
C LEU A 130 -2.43 17.50 -5.57
N ILE A 131 -2.89 18.48 -4.82
CA ILE A 131 -2.79 18.51 -3.35
C ILE A 131 -3.66 17.41 -2.74
N GLU A 132 -4.88 17.24 -3.20
CA GLU A 132 -5.80 16.19 -2.74
C GLU A 132 -5.25 14.80 -3.07
N SER A 133 -4.62 14.65 -4.23
CA SER A 133 -3.96 13.42 -4.65
C SER A 133 -2.84 13.01 -3.71
N VAL A 134 -1.99 13.96 -3.31
CA VAL A 134 -0.90 13.73 -2.35
C VAL A 134 -1.45 13.39 -0.96
N VAL A 135 -2.44 14.14 -0.48
CA VAL A 135 -3.08 13.87 0.81
C VAL A 135 -3.73 12.49 0.82
N PHE A 136 -4.44 12.13 -0.26
CA PHE A 136 -5.05 10.81 -0.40
C PHE A 136 -4.01 9.69 -0.44
N ALA A 137 -2.91 9.86 -1.18
CA ALA A 137 -1.83 8.89 -1.27
C ALA A 137 -1.15 8.65 0.09
N VAL A 138 -0.81 9.73 0.82
CA VAL A 138 -0.20 9.64 2.15
C VAL A 138 -1.16 8.98 3.15
N SER A 139 -2.43 9.38 3.13
CA SER A 139 -3.46 8.81 4.02
C SER A 139 -3.66 7.32 3.77
N THR A 140 -3.74 6.92 2.50
CA THR A 140 -3.90 5.51 2.11
C THR A 140 -2.66 4.68 2.47
N ALA A 141 -1.46 5.25 2.31
CA ALA A 141 -0.21 4.59 2.68
C ALA A 141 -0.08 4.41 4.20
N LEU A 142 -0.51 5.39 4.99
CA LEU A 142 -0.59 5.25 6.45
C LEU A 142 -1.62 4.20 6.87
N GLY A 143 -2.78 4.15 6.19
CA GLY A 143 -3.77 3.10 6.38
C GLY A 143 -3.23 1.71 6.05
N PHE A 144 -2.44 1.59 4.98
CA PHE A 144 -1.73 0.37 4.61
C PHE A 144 -0.72 -0.05 5.70
N ALA A 145 0.11 0.88 6.16
CA ALA A 145 1.11 0.63 7.20
C ALA A 145 0.45 0.20 8.52
N LEU A 146 -0.65 0.84 8.90
CA LEU A 146 -1.44 0.50 10.09
C LEU A 146 -2.01 -0.92 9.98
N ALA A 147 -2.67 -1.26 8.87
CA ALA A 147 -3.22 -2.59 8.65
C ALA A 147 -2.11 -3.66 8.67
N LEU A 148 -0.97 -3.39 8.04
CA LEU A 148 0.18 -4.29 7.99
C LEU A 148 0.79 -4.54 9.37
N THR A 149 0.93 -3.50 10.20
CA THR A 149 1.48 -3.62 11.55
C THR A 149 0.55 -4.34 12.51
N LEU A 150 -0.75 -4.05 12.45
CA LEU A 150 -1.77 -4.77 13.24
C LEU A 150 -1.76 -6.26 12.89
N PHE A 151 -1.76 -6.57 11.60
CA PHE A 151 -1.74 -7.96 11.14
C PHE A 151 -0.44 -8.69 11.50
N ALA A 152 0.71 -8.00 11.43
CA ALA A 152 1.99 -8.56 11.87
C ALA A 152 1.98 -8.89 13.37
N GLY A 153 1.40 -8.00 14.20
CA GLY A 153 1.23 -8.26 15.64
C GLY A 153 0.36 -9.47 15.92
N ILE A 154 -0.77 -9.62 15.21
CA ILE A 154 -1.65 -10.80 15.35
C ILE A 154 -0.90 -12.07 14.94
N ARG A 155 -0.16 -12.07 13.84
CA ARG A 155 0.62 -13.24 13.38
C ARG A 155 1.74 -13.60 14.33
N GLU A 156 2.42 -12.62 14.92
CA GLU A 156 3.46 -12.85 15.91
C GLU A 156 2.90 -13.54 17.16
N GLN A 157 1.75 -13.08 17.64
CA GLN A 157 1.02 -13.72 18.74
C GLN A 157 0.54 -15.14 18.39
N LEU A 158 0.00 -15.33 17.20
CA LEU A 158 -0.46 -16.64 16.72
C LEU A 158 0.69 -17.65 16.60
N SER A 159 1.91 -17.19 16.32
CA SER A 159 3.09 -18.06 16.24
C SER A 159 3.50 -18.66 17.60
N LEU A 160 3.11 -18.00 18.70
CA LEU A 160 3.37 -18.47 20.07
C LEU A 160 2.30 -19.44 20.58
N THR A 161 1.15 -19.53 19.90
CA THR A 161 0.05 -20.43 20.29
C THR A 161 0.16 -21.80 19.64
N LYS A 162 -0.36 -22.83 20.30
CA LYS A 162 -0.40 -24.20 19.76
C LYS A 162 -1.53 -24.33 18.74
N VAL A 163 -1.21 -24.07 17.48
CA VAL A 163 -2.14 -24.25 16.36
C VAL A 163 -2.00 -25.66 15.78
N PRO A 164 -3.10 -26.33 15.37
CA PRO A 164 -3.04 -27.62 14.68
C PRO A 164 -2.15 -27.54 13.42
N LYS A 165 -1.34 -28.58 13.17
CA LYS A 165 -0.36 -28.61 12.07
C LYS A 165 -0.96 -28.31 10.69
N SER A 166 -2.22 -28.70 10.46
CA SER A 166 -2.93 -28.46 9.19
C SER A 166 -3.31 -26.99 8.94
N MET A 167 -3.38 -26.17 10.00
CA MET A 167 -3.75 -24.75 9.91
C MET A 167 -2.57 -23.80 10.10
N GLN A 168 -1.37 -24.32 10.36
CA GLN A 168 -0.19 -23.49 10.54
C GLN A 168 0.23 -22.79 9.23
N GLY A 169 0.65 -21.53 9.33
CA GLY A 169 1.19 -20.74 8.23
C GLY A 169 0.17 -19.86 7.52
N ILE A 170 -0.01 -20.07 6.22
CA ILE A 170 -0.89 -19.23 5.38
C ILE A 170 -2.38 -19.38 5.73
N PRO A 171 -2.94 -20.58 6.02
CA PRO A 171 -4.38 -20.70 6.28
C PRO A 171 -4.84 -19.88 7.47
N ILE A 172 -4.14 -19.93 8.60
CA ILE A 172 -4.51 -19.16 9.79
C ILE A 172 -4.32 -17.65 9.56
N ALA A 173 -3.33 -17.28 8.76
CA ALA A 173 -3.10 -15.88 8.39
C ALA A 173 -4.28 -15.32 7.58
N LEU A 174 -4.83 -16.10 6.64
CA LEU A 174 -6.01 -15.69 5.87
C LEU A 174 -7.26 -15.55 6.73
N ILE A 175 -7.47 -16.46 7.68
CA ILE A 175 -8.59 -16.36 8.63
C ILE A 175 -8.44 -15.10 9.48
N ALA A 176 -7.25 -14.83 10.02
CA ALA A 176 -6.98 -13.62 10.79
C ALA A 176 -7.17 -12.34 9.98
N ALA A 177 -6.74 -12.34 8.70
CA ALA A 177 -6.96 -11.23 7.79
C ALA A 177 -8.45 -10.99 7.51
N GLY A 178 -9.23 -12.06 7.33
CA GLY A 178 -10.68 -11.98 7.15
C GLY A 178 -11.40 -11.42 8.39
N LEU A 179 -11.01 -11.85 9.59
CA LEU A 179 -11.55 -11.33 10.85
C LEU A 179 -11.20 -9.84 11.03
N LEU A 180 -9.96 -9.46 10.70
CA LEU A 180 -9.54 -8.06 10.74
C LEU A 180 -10.33 -7.21 9.73
N ALA A 181 -10.56 -7.71 8.52
CA ALA A 181 -11.36 -7.01 7.52
C ALA A 181 -12.82 -6.81 7.98
N MET A 182 -13.43 -7.82 8.59
CA MET A 182 -14.78 -7.69 9.17
C MET A 182 -14.82 -6.66 10.31
N ALA A 183 -13.81 -6.62 11.17
CA ALA A 183 -13.70 -5.61 12.22
C ALA A 183 -13.63 -4.19 11.65
N PHE A 184 -12.85 -3.98 10.56
CA PHE A 184 -12.76 -2.68 9.90
C PHE A 184 -14.03 -2.29 9.14
N MET A 185 -14.81 -3.26 8.65
CA MET A 185 -16.14 -2.99 8.07
C MET A 185 -17.11 -2.36 9.06
N GLY A 186 -16.94 -2.59 10.36
CA GLY A 186 -17.74 -1.92 11.40
C GLY A 186 -17.59 -0.39 11.41
N PHE A 187 -16.50 0.15 10.88
CA PHE A 187 -16.30 1.60 10.74
C PHE A 187 -17.00 2.21 9.51
N SER A 188 -17.50 1.39 8.58
CA SER A 188 -18.10 1.87 7.33
C SER A 188 -19.43 2.62 7.55
N GLY A 189 -20.02 2.55 8.76
CA GLY A 189 -21.25 3.27 9.12
C GLY A 189 -21.02 4.60 9.84
N LEU A 190 -19.77 5.03 10.02
CA LEU A 190 -19.44 6.24 10.78
C LEU A 190 -19.25 7.51 9.93
N VAL A 191 -19.23 7.38 8.59
CA VAL A 191 -19.03 8.50 7.65
C VAL A 191 -20.15 8.55 6.61
#